data_30bc520b4a7d3f3744c6b3fadc697991
#
_entry.id   30bc520b4a7d3f3744c6b3fadc697991
#
_cell.length_a   1.000
_cell.length_b   1.000
_cell.length_c   1.000
_cell.angle_alpha   90.00
_cell.angle_beta   90.00
_cell.angle_gamma   90.00
#
_symmetry.space_group_name_H-M   'P 1'
#
loop_
_entity.id
_entity.type
_entity.pdbx_description
1 polymer ?
#
loop_
_entity_poly.entity_id
_entity_poly.type
_entity_poly.pdbx_seq_one_letter_code
_entity_poly.pdbx_strand_id
1 'polypeptide(L)'
;MDTSSIIEKFKGKFNSDILDIVTKNQKRIVITIKPGSLLNVADYLYKTAEFRFVIASALHTKRGFEIHYHFSKDEIGLILNIHIILSSENPRVESLSNMFSASNWIEREMHELFGIDFLNHPNQEKLISEGNWAEGVYPYRKEFK
;
A
#
# COMPACT_ATOMS: atom_id res chain seq x y z
N MET A 1 -3.74 -21.95 -11.81
CA MET A 1 -3.38 -20.75 -12.59
C MET A 1 -1.93 -20.42 -12.42
N ASP A 2 -1.25 -20.09 -13.50
CA ASP A 2 0.13 -19.64 -13.41
C ASP A 2 0.21 -18.12 -13.24
N THR A 3 1.42 -17.63 -13.01
CA THR A 3 1.68 -16.21 -12.80
C THR A 3 1.26 -15.37 -14.01
N SER A 4 1.56 -15.84 -15.23
CA SER A 4 1.22 -15.10 -16.46
C SER A 4 -0.27 -14.87 -16.62
N SER A 5 -1.08 -15.90 -16.36
CA SER A 5 -2.54 -15.81 -16.42
C SER A 5 -3.09 -14.80 -15.41
N ILE A 6 -2.54 -14.82 -14.19
CA ILE A 6 -2.98 -13.93 -13.12
C ILE A 6 -2.67 -12.46 -13.49
N ILE A 7 -1.47 -12.22 -14.01
CA ILE A 7 -1.07 -10.86 -14.41
C ILE A 7 -1.87 -10.36 -15.60
N GLU A 8 -2.15 -11.21 -16.59
CA GLU A 8 -2.96 -10.83 -17.74
C GLU A 8 -4.39 -10.44 -17.33
N LYS A 9 -4.99 -11.19 -16.41
CA LYS A 9 -6.32 -10.86 -15.88
C LYS A 9 -6.31 -9.54 -15.12
N PHE A 10 -5.26 -9.32 -14.32
CA PHE A 10 -5.10 -8.07 -13.58
C PHE A 10 -4.98 -6.88 -14.54
N LYS A 11 -4.13 -7.01 -15.56
CA LYS A 11 -3.96 -5.96 -16.57
C LYS A 11 -5.26 -5.65 -17.29
N GLY A 12 -6.02 -6.68 -17.63
CA GLY A 12 -7.30 -6.50 -18.31
C GLY A 12 -8.31 -5.73 -17.47
N LYS A 13 -8.31 -5.95 -16.17
CA LYS A 13 -9.26 -5.28 -15.27
C LYS A 13 -8.85 -3.86 -14.91
N PHE A 14 -7.56 -3.62 -14.70
CA PHE A 14 -7.06 -2.33 -14.18
C PHE A 14 -6.15 -1.60 -15.14
N ASN A 15 -6.28 -1.83 -16.45
CA ASN A 15 -5.39 -1.27 -17.45
C ASN A 15 -5.20 0.25 -17.32
N SER A 16 -6.28 1.00 -17.10
CA SER A 16 -6.21 2.46 -16.98
C SER A 16 -5.65 2.94 -15.64
N ASP A 17 -5.58 2.06 -14.65
CA ASP A 17 -5.13 2.39 -13.28
C ASP A 17 -3.66 2.06 -13.05
N ILE A 18 -3.06 1.23 -13.92
CA ILE A 18 -1.68 0.79 -13.78
C ILE A 18 -0.75 1.85 -14.39
N LEU A 19 0.22 2.31 -13.58
CA LEU A 19 1.23 3.26 -14.02
C LEU A 19 2.52 2.57 -14.47
N ASP A 20 2.87 1.45 -13.84
CA ASP A 20 4.09 0.71 -14.19
C ASP A 20 4.01 -0.71 -13.64
N ILE A 21 4.72 -1.64 -14.30
CA ILE A 21 4.86 -3.03 -13.83
C ILE A 21 6.32 -3.42 -13.97
N VAL A 22 6.92 -3.85 -12.87
CA VAL A 22 8.30 -4.33 -12.84
C VAL A 22 8.31 -5.78 -12.36
N THR A 23 8.77 -6.68 -13.21
CA THR A 23 8.93 -8.09 -12.85
C THR A 23 10.33 -8.29 -12.27
N LYS A 24 10.41 -8.47 -10.96
CA LYS A 24 11.69 -8.71 -10.27
C LYS A 24 12.21 -10.11 -10.57
N ASN A 25 11.32 -11.08 -10.53
CA ASN A 25 11.58 -12.47 -10.94
C ASN A 25 10.23 -13.15 -11.16
N GLN A 26 10.23 -14.48 -11.38
CA GLN A 26 9.00 -15.21 -11.66
C GLN A 26 7.99 -15.19 -10.50
N LYS A 27 8.44 -14.89 -9.29
CA LYS A 27 7.62 -14.96 -8.07
C LYS A 27 7.42 -13.60 -7.39
N ARG A 28 8.03 -12.53 -7.91
CA ARG A 28 7.88 -11.18 -7.34
C ARG A 28 7.66 -10.14 -8.44
N ILE A 29 6.53 -9.45 -8.35
CA ILE A 29 6.15 -8.44 -9.32
C ILE A 29 5.71 -7.19 -8.57
N VAL A 30 6.23 -6.03 -8.99
CA VAL A 30 5.85 -4.73 -8.43
C VAL A 30 4.93 -4.04 -9.44
N ILE A 31 3.73 -3.69 -9.00
CA ILE A 31 2.75 -2.99 -9.83
C ILE A 31 2.46 -1.64 -9.20
N THR A 32 2.83 -0.57 -9.90
CA THR A 32 2.53 0.79 -9.45
C THR A 32 1.19 1.22 -10.03
N ILE A 33 0.29 1.64 -9.16
CA ILE A 33 -1.07 2.05 -9.52
C ILE A 33 -1.36 3.47 -9.07
N LYS A 34 -2.43 4.05 -9.58
CA LYS A 34 -2.95 5.33 -9.09
C LYS A 34 -3.44 5.14 -7.66
N PRO A 35 -3.11 6.05 -6.72
CA PRO A 35 -3.56 5.90 -5.32
C PRO A 35 -5.07 5.75 -5.16
N GLY A 36 -5.86 6.43 -5.98
CA GLY A 36 -7.32 6.34 -5.93
C GLY A 36 -7.88 4.98 -6.30
N SER A 37 -7.08 4.11 -6.91
CA SER A 37 -7.49 2.77 -7.31
C SER A 37 -7.17 1.71 -6.26
N LEU A 38 -6.48 2.08 -5.18
CA LEU A 38 -5.97 1.11 -4.19
C LEU A 38 -7.07 0.21 -3.62
N LEU A 39 -8.18 0.79 -3.18
CA LEU A 39 -9.25 0.02 -2.54
C LEU A 39 -9.84 -1.02 -3.51
N ASN A 40 -10.08 -0.64 -4.76
CA ASN A 40 -10.61 -1.54 -5.78
C ASN A 40 -9.62 -2.64 -6.14
N VAL A 41 -8.34 -2.31 -6.23
CA VAL A 41 -7.29 -3.28 -6.52
C VAL A 41 -7.17 -4.30 -5.36
N ALA A 42 -7.13 -3.81 -4.12
CA ALA A 42 -7.05 -4.69 -2.94
C ALA A 42 -8.27 -5.59 -2.84
N ASP A 43 -9.46 -5.06 -3.10
CA ASP A 43 -10.69 -5.83 -3.08
C ASP A 43 -10.66 -6.96 -4.12
N TYR A 44 -10.23 -6.65 -5.34
CA TYR A 44 -10.08 -7.65 -6.41
C TYR A 44 -9.07 -8.72 -6.03
N LEU A 45 -7.90 -8.33 -5.54
CA LEU A 45 -6.85 -9.29 -5.17
C LEU A 45 -7.32 -10.22 -4.07
N TYR A 46 -8.00 -9.70 -3.07
CA TYR A 46 -8.46 -10.50 -1.94
C TYR A 46 -9.66 -11.39 -2.29
N LYS A 47 -10.72 -10.80 -2.86
CA LYS A 47 -11.98 -11.50 -3.07
C LYS A 47 -12.03 -12.33 -4.34
N THR A 48 -11.42 -11.87 -5.43
CA THR A 48 -11.50 -12.51 -6.74
C THR A 48 -10.28 -13.35 -7.05
N ALA A 49 -9.09 -12.79 -6.87
CA ALA A 49 -7.84 -13.47 -7.18
C ALA A 49 -7.31 -14.31 -6.01
N GLU A 50 -7.93 -14.20 -4.84
CA GLU A 50 -7.62 -14.98 -3.65
C GLU A 50 -6.18 -14.82 -3.15
N PHE A 51 -5.70 -13.58 -3.15
CA PHE A 51 -4.43 -13.23 -2.53
C PHE A 51 -4.63 -12.91 -1.05
N ARG A 52 -3.62 -13.24 -0.25
CA ARG A 52 -3.58 -12.89 1.16
C ARG A 52 -2.81 -11.58 1.33
N PHE A 53 -3.35 -10.64 2.11
CA PHE A 53 -2.61 -9.44 2.49
C PHE A 53 -1.54 -9.83 3.52
N VAL A 54 -0.29 -9.45 3.26
CA VAL A 54 0.83 -9.80 4.14
C VAL A 54 1.20 -8.64 5.05
N ILE A 55 1.64 -7.54 4.45
CA ILE A 55 2.11 -6.37 5.18
C ILE A 55 2.16 -5.17 4.24
N ALA A 56 2.25 -3.97 4.80
CA ALA A 56 2.53 -2.76 4.05
C ALA A 56 3.71 -2.04 4.69
N SER A 57 4.48 -1.33 3.89
CA SER A 57 5.58 -0.51 4.36
C SER A 57 5.61 0.81 3.61
N ALA A 58 6.13 1.86 4.25
CA ALA A 58 6.18 3.19 3.66
C ALA A 58 7.57 3.78 3.78
N LEU A 59 7.90 4.67 2.84
CA LEU A 59 9.11 5.47 2.89
C LEU A 59 8.87 6.83 2.27
N HIS A 60 9.65 7.82 2.68
CA HIS A 60 9.57 9.16 2.13
C HIS A 60 10.73 9.37 1.16
N THR A 61 10.41 9.63 -0.11
CA THR A 61 11.39 9.83 -1.18
C THR A 61 11.17 11.17 -1.85
N LYS A 62 12.03 11.51 -2.80
CA LYS A 62 11.85 12.74 -3.59
C LYS A 62 10.56 12.74 -4.40
N ARG A 63 10.02 11.57 -4.72
CA ARG A 63 8.75 11.44 -5.44
C ARG A 63 7.53 11.65 -4.54
N GLY A 64 7.71 11.55 -3.23
CA GLY A 64 6.65 11.67 -2.24
C GLY A 64 6.69 10.53 -1.24
N PHE A 65 5.54 10.19 -0.67
CA PHE A 65 5.45 9.04 0.22
C PHE A 65 5.09 7.82 -0.62
N GLU A 66 5.96 6.83 -0.61
CA GLU A 66 5.75 5.58 -1.36
C GLU A 66 5.32 4.49 -0.39
N ILE A 67 4.21 3.83 -0.70
CA ILE A 67 3.71 2.72 0.11
C ILE A 67 3.70 1.46 -0.75
N HIS A 68 4.22 0.38 -0.19
CA HIS A 68 4.24 -0.94 -0.80
C HIS A 68 3.33 -1.87 -0.01
N TYR A 69 2.27 -2.35 -0.66
CA TYR A 69 1.34 -3.32 -0.08
C TYR A 69 1.68 -4.70 -0.65
N HIS A 70 2.03 -5.63 0.20
CA HIS A 70 2.45 -6.97 -0.21
C HIS A 70 1.28 -7.95 -0.12
N PHE A 71 0.96 -8.57 -1.25
CA PHE A 71 -0.07 -9.61 -1.34
C PHE A 71 0.58 -10.90 -1.80
N SER A 72 0.18 -12.02 -1.20
CA SER A 72 0.74 -13.33 -1.50
C SER A 72 -0.32 -14.32 -1.96
N LYS A 73 0.01 -15.08 -3.00
CA LYS A 73 -0.74 -16.27 -3.39
C LYS A 73 0.14 -17.47 -3.06
N ASP A 74 -0.05 -17.98 -1.86
CA ASP A 74 0.86 -18.97 -1.27
C ASP A 74 0.95 -20.26 -2.06
N GLU A 75 -0.14 -20.66 -2.70
CA GLU A 75 -0.23 -21.91 -3.49
C GLU A 75 0.81 -21.97 -4.61
N ILE A 76 1.18 -20.83 -5.17
CA ILE A 76 2.18 -20.73 -6.24
C ILE A 76 3.40 -19.90 -5.85
N GLY A 77 3.45 -19.43 -4.60
CA GLY A 77 4.57 -18.64 -4.10
C GLY A 77 4.70 -17.27 -4.75
N LEU A 78 3.62 -16.73 -5.32
CA LEU A 78 3.65 -15.43 -6.00
C LEU A 78 3.40 -14.31 -5.00
N ILE A 79 4.26 -13.28 -5.03
CA ILE A 79 4.09 -12.06 -4.26
C ILE A 79 3.88 -10.90 -5.22
N LEU A 80 2.74 -10.22 -5.07
CA LEU A 80 2.47 -8.97 -5.76
C LEU A 80 2.68 -7.83 -4.78
N ASN A 81 3.52 -6.88 -5.17
CA ASN A 81 3.76 -5.66 -4.42
C ASN A 81 2.98 -4.55 -5.11
N ILE A 82 1.89 -4.11 -4.49
CA ILE A 82 1.10 -3.00 -5.00
C ILE A 82 1.71 -1.72 -4.46
N HIS A 83 2.22 -0.89 -5.36
CA HIS A 83 2.98 0.29 -5.03
C HIS A 83 2.19 1.55 -5.38
N ILE A 84 2.13 2.51 -4.46
CA ILE A 84 1.53 3.82 -4.70
C ILE A 84 2.49 4.92 -4.28
N ILE A 85 2.34 6.10 -4.90
CA ILE A 85 3.12 7.28 -4.56
C ILE A 85 2.14 8.40 -4.20
N LEU A 86 2.25 8.93 -2.98
CA LEU A 86 1.39 10.00 -2.48
C LEU A 86 2.15 11.32 -2.49
N SER A 87 1.44 12.42 -2.76
CA SER A 87 2.02 13.76 -2.70
C SER A 87 2.58 14.05 -1.30
N SER A 88 3.78 14.62 -1.26
CA SER A 88 4.40 15.03 0.02
C SER A 88 3.62 16.12 0.73
N GLU A 89 2.88 16.95 -0.01
CA GLU A 89 2.12 18.07 0.54
C GLU A 89 0.80 17.63 1.14
N ASN A 90 0.19 16.58 0.58
CA ASN A 90 -1.13 16.11 1.02
C ASN A 90 -1.24 14.60 0.86
N PRO A 91 -0.50 13.84 1.69
CA PRO A 91 -0.47 12.37 1.56
C PRO A 91 -1.73 11.75 2.13
N ARG A 92 -2.64 11.35 1.24
CA ARG A 92 -3.94 10.78 1.60
C ARG A 92 -4.24 9.58 0.73
N VAL A 93 -4.79 8.54 1.36
CA VAL A 93 -5.20 7.32 0.66
C VAL A 93 -6.27 6.59 1.47
N GLU A 94 -7.12 5.81 0.80
CA GLU A 94 -8.13 5.01 1.49
C GLU A 94 -7.50 3.95 2.40
N SER A 95 -8.07 3.80 3.59
CA SER A 95 -7.67 2.75 4.52
C SER A 95 -8.09 1.37 4.00
N LEU A 96 -7.24 0.38 4.21
CA LEU A 96 -7.57 -1.02 3.96
C LEU A 96 -8.00 -1.75 5.24
N SER A 97 -8.06 -1.06 6.38
CA SER A 97 -8.31 -1.71 7.67
C SER A 97 -9.72 -2.28 7.81
N ASN A 98 -10.69 -1.77 7.04
CA ASN A 98 -12.03 -2.33 7.02
C ASN A 98 -12.09 -3.67 6.28
N MET A 99 -11.12 -3.95 5.43
CA MET A 99 -10.99 -5.20 4.69
C MET A 99 -10.00 -6.15 5.37
N PHE A 100 -8.89 -5.61 5.89
CA PHE A 100 -7.83 -6.38 6.53
C PHE A 100 -7.55 -5.83 7.91
N SER A 101 -7.88 -6.58 8.97
CA SER A 101 -7.65 -6.13 10.35
C SER A 101 -6.16 -5.86 10.63
N ALA A 102 -5.26 -6.63 10.00
CA ALA A 102 -3.82 -6.42 10.13
C ALA A 102 -3.38 -5.03 9.64
N SER A 103 -4.09 -4.44 8.69
CA SER A 103 -3.77 -3.12 8.17
C SER A 103 -4.01 -1.99 9.18
N ASN A 104 -4.90 -2.21 10.15
CA ASN A 104 -5.25 -1.19 11.15
C ASN A 104 -3.99 -0.70 11.89
N TRP A 105 -3.22 -1.61 12.45
CA TRP A 105 -2.00 -1.29 13.18
C TRP A 105 -0.95 -0.65 12.25
N ILE A 106 -0.76 -1.25 11.09
CA ILE A 106 0.25 -0.80 10.11
C ILE A 106 -0.04 0.64 9.66
N GLU A 107 -1.30 0.95 9.37
CA GLU A 107 -1.69 2.29 8.93
C GLU A 107 -1.55 3.32 10.04
N ARG A 108 -1.85 2.95 11.27
CA ARG A 108 -1.66 3.82 12.43
C ARG A 108 -0.18 4.16 12.60
N GLU A 109 0.70 3.19 12.43
CA GLU A 109 2.14 3.41 12.48
C GLU A 109 2.59 4.37 11.37
N MET A 110 2.15 4.16 10.14
CA MET A 110 2.48 5.05 9.02
C MET A 110 1.94 6.46 9.23
N HIS A 111 0.73 6.58 9.78
CA HIS A 111 0.14 7.88 10.11
C HIS A 111 0.99 8.59 11.16
N GLU A 112 1.39 7.89 12.20
CA GLU A 112 2.18 8.46 13.29
C GLU A 112 3.57 8.90 12.84
N LEU A 113 4.25 8.10 12.03
CA LEU A 113 5.65 8.33 11.66
C LEU A 113 5.81 9.27 10.46
N PHE A 114 4.86 9.28 9.53
CA PHE A 114 4.95 10.04 8.29
C PHE A 114 3.86 11.10 8.14
N GLY A 115 2.79 11.03 8.92
CA GLY A 115 1.65 11.92 8.75
C GLY A 115 0.77 11.59 7.55
N ILE A 116 0.80 10.36 7.08
CA ILE A 116 -0.06 9.91 5.99
C ILE A 116 -1.48 9.76 6.53
N ASP A 117 -2.46 10.33 5.81
CA ASP A 117 -3.87 10.29 6.18
C ASP A 117 -4.54 9.08 5.53
N PHE A 118 -5.05 8.17 6.36
CA PHE A 118 -5.77 7.00 5.86
C PHE A 118 -7.27 7.26 5.99
N LEU A 119 -7.90 7.54 4.86
CA LEU A 119 -9.32 7.91 4.80
C LEU A 119 -10.19 6.74 5.27
N ASN A 120 -11.19 7.07 6.10
CA ASN A 120 -12.12 6.07 6.66
C ASN A 120 -11.46 5.02 7.57
N HIS A 121 -10.27 5.33 8.09
CA HIS A 121 -9.65 4.47 9.09
C HIS A 121 -10.46 4.58 10.39
N PRO A 122 -10.79 3.45 11.04
CA PRO A 122 -11.59 3.48 12.25
C PRO A 122 -10.89 4.11 13.46
N ASN A 123 -9.55 4.13 13.48
CA ASN A 123 -8.82 4.67 14.62
C ASN A 123 -7.38 5.05 14.25
N GLN A 124 -7.14 6.32 13.95
CA GLN A 124 -5.81 6.84 13.60
C GLN A 124 -5.07 7.46 14.79
N GLU A 125 -5.34 7.04 16.00
CA GLU A 125 -4.62 7.53 17.17
C GLU A 125 -3.15 7.08 17.14
N LYS A 126 -2.28 7.89 17.80
CA LYS A 126 -0.87 7.53 17.95
C LYS A 126 -0.72 6.21 18.66
N LEU A 127 0.18 5.39 18.19
CA LEU A 127 0.36 4.04 18.65
C LEU A 127 1.68 3.82 19.40
N ILE A 128 2.78 4.28 18.79
CA ILE A 128 4.13 3.98 19.26
C ILE A 128 4.70 5.12 20.10
N SER A 129 4.46 6.35 19.69
CA SER A 129 5.13 7.52 20.24
C SER A 129 4.24 8.37 21.14
N GLU A 130 3.24 7.79 21.78
CA GLU A 130 2.27 8.51 22.64
C GLU A 130 2.95 9.61 23.47
N GLY A 131 2.69 10.87 23.12
CA GLY A 131 3.22 12.02 23.85
C GLY A 131 4.70 12.27 23.69
N ASN A 132 5.45 11.46 22.92
CA ASN A 132 6.89 11.61 22.77
C ASN A 132 7.30 12.74 21.83
N TRP A 133 6.45 13.14 20.90
CA TRP A 133 6.71 14.27 20.02
C TRP A 133 5.53 15.19 19.93
N ALA A 134 5.81 16.42 19.57
CA ALA A 134 4.79 17.44 19.42
C ALA A 134 3.84 17.08 18.27
N GLU A 135 2.61 17.59 18.37
CA GLU A 135 1.64 17.46 17.29
C GLU A 135 2.21 18.06 16.01
N GLY A 136 2.03 17.36 14.90
CA GLY A 136 2.56 17.77 13.60
C GLY A 136 4.00 17.37 13.34
N VAL A 137 4.67 16.73 14.31
CA VAL A 137 6.02 16.22 14.13
C VAL A 137 5.94 14.75 13.72
N TYR A 138 6.53 14.45 12.56
CA TYR A 138 6.53 13.09 12.01
C TYR A 138 7.98 12.64 11.81
N PRO A 139 8.51 11.78 12.69
CA PRO A 139 9.94 11.53 12.77
C PRO A 139 10.58 10.87 11.56
N TYR A 140 9.78 10.18 10.73
CA TYR A 140 10.33 9.46 9.57
C TYR A 140 10.26 10.26 8.27
N ARG A 141 9.76 11.50 8.32
CA ARG A 141 9.80 12.38 7.15
C ARG A 141 11.23 12.85 6.89
N LYS A 142 11.59 12.94 5.62
CA LYS A 142 12.88 13.46 5.17
C LYS A 142 12.69 14.81 4.51
N GLU A 143 13.69 15.67 4.63
CA GLU A 143 13.70 16.92 3.89
C GLU A 143 14.50 16.73 2.61
N PHE A 144 13.90 17.12 1.48
CA PHE A 144 14.55 17.06 0.19
C PHE A 144 14.69 18.46 -0.37
N LYS A 145 15.95 18.83 -0.69
CA LYS A 145 16.28 20.15 -1.24
C LYS A 145 16.44 20.08 -2.76
#